data_598d57afc735eff1cb9468e8d5d28025
#
_entry.id   598d57afc735eff1cb9468e8d5d28025
#
_cell.length_a   1.000
_cell.length_b   1.000
_cell.length_c   1.000
_cell.angle_alpha   90.00
_cell.angle_beta   90.00
_cell.angle_gamma   90.00
#
_symmetry.space_group_name_H-M   'P 1'
#
loop_
_entity.id
_entity.type
_entity.pdbx_description
1 polymer ?
#
loop_
_entity_poly.entity_id
_entity_poly.type
_entity_poly.pdbx_seq_one_letter_code
_entity_poly.pdbx_strand_id
1 'polypeptide(L)'
;MQGRAGYDERTHRSRAQCDGLRLYAQYSSLFFAHTMRYTTQFLLSALAAAQFPAPDAPEIAFLGRSNVGKSSLLNTLVGEKTAKVSQTPGRTRAINFFALLDESKRQKLVFADLPGYGYAKISKSISAGWPEFIEPYLAIRSALKLCVCLVDSNVPAQESDRQLTDWLRAAGRELVVVATKIDRLSGNQRTRNLLALRQGLELEEILPVSAKTGYGVKELWARIDAVGS
;
A
#
# COMPACT_ATOMS: atom_id res chain seq x y z
N MET A 1 -55.64 20.97 27.54
CA MET A 1 -54.26 21.50 27.74
C MET A 1 -53.27 20.38 27.37
N GLN A 2 -52.72 20.45 26.19
CA GLN A 2 -51.74 19.45 25.70
C GLN A 2 -50.37 20.12 25.68
N GLY A 3 -49.46 19.63 26.52
CA GLY A 3 -48.06 20.04 26.53
C GLY A 3 -47.27 19.26 25.50
N ARG A 4 -46.77 19.94 24.45
CA ARG A 4 -45.79 19.38 23.50
C ARG A 4 -44.41 19.42 24.13
N ALA A 5 -43.80 18.24 24.34
CA ALA A 5 -42.37 18.12 24.62
C ALA A 5 -41.59 18.36 23.33
N GLY A 6 -40.83 19.46 23.28
CA GLY A 6 -39.93 19.74 22.18
C GLY A 6 -38.68 18.84 22.28
N TYR A 7 -38.46 18.02 21.29
CA TYR A 7 -37.24 17.23 21.12
C TYR A 7 -36.14 18.12 20.58
N ASP A 8 -35.08 18.32 21.38
CA ASP A 8 -33.94 19.16 20.99
C ASP A 8 -32.93 18.38 20.14
N GLU A 9 -33.08 18.48 18.80
CA GLU A 9 -32.19 17.87 17.82
C GLU A 9 -30.77 18.46 17.78
N ARG A 10 -30.51 19.54 18.51
CA ARG A 10 -29.20 20.24 18.46
C ARG A 10 -28.14 19.57 19.33
N THR A 11 -28.52 18.87 20.37
CA THR A 11 -27.59 18.21 21.30
C THR A 11 -26.98 16.90 20.76
N HIS A 12 -27.67 16.21 19.84
CA HIS A 12 -27.15 14.98 19.25
C HIS A 12 -26.11 15.22 18.11
N ARG A 13 -26.25 16.33 17.36
CA ARG A 13 -25.26 16.67 16.31
C ARG A 13 -23.90 17.10 16.87
N SER A 14 -23.86 17.76 18.02
CA SER A 14 -22.60 18.22 18.63
C SER A 14 -21.77 17.07 19.24
N ARG A 15 -22.38 16.06 19.81
CA ARG A 15 -21.67 14.88 20.36
C ARG A 15 -21.04 14.01 19.29
N ALA A 16 -21.76 13.69 18.22
CA ALA A 16 -21.23 12.89 17.12
C ALA A 16 -20.06 13.57 16.39
N GLN A 17 -20.07 14.91 16.33
CA GLN A 17 -18.99 15.71 15.74
C GLN A 17 -17.75 15.80 16.64
N CYS A 18 -17.93 15.84 17.96
CA CYS A 18 -16.83 15.82 18.93
C CYS A 18 -16.19 14.43 19.04
N ASP A 19 -16.97 13.36 18.97
CA ASP A 19 -16.44 11.99 19.00
C ASP A 19 -15.65 11.67 17.72
N GLY A 20 -16.10 12.14 16.57
CA GLY A 20 -15.35 12.06 15.30
C GLY A 20 -14.01 12.79 15.33
N LEU A 21 -13.95 13.98 15.93
CA LEU A 21 -12.71 14.76 16.09
C LEU A 21 -11.76 14.14 17.12
N ARG A 22 -12.25 13.55 18.20
CA ARG A 22 -11.43 12.82 19.18
C ARG A 22 -10.84 11.53 18.60
N LEU A 23 -11.62 10.75 17.87
CA LEU A 23 -11.14 9.60 17.13
C LEU A 23 -10.07 10.01 16.10
N TYR A 24 -10.31 11.08 15.34
CA TYR A 24 -9.35 11.58 14.35
C TYR A 24 -8.03 12.05 14.99
N ALA A 25 -8.07 12.74 16.13
CA ALA A 25 -6.89 13.16 16.88
C ALA A 25 -6.12 11.97 17.48
N GLN A 26 -6.82 10.94 17.94
CA GLN A 26 -6.22 9.73 18.51
C GLN A 26 -5.59 8.85 17.43
N TYR A 27 -6.20 8.75 16.25
CA TYR A 27 -5.62 8.06 15.09
C TYR A 27 -4.43 8.84 14.50
N SER A 28 -4.48 10.19 14.47
CA SER A 28 -3.36 11.00 13.95
C SER A 28 -2.13 10.93 14.85
N SER A 29 -2.27 10.92 16.18
CA SER A 29 -1.11 10.83 17.09
C SER A 29 -0.42 9.47 17.06
N LEU A 30 -1.16 8.37 16.95
CA LEU A 30 -0.62 7.01 16.78
C LEU A 30 -0.01 6.81 15.38
N PHE A 31 -0.57 7.47 14.37
CA PHE A 31 -0.06 7.51 13.02
C PHE A 31 1.29 8.22 12.95
N PHE A 32 1.42 9.40 13.57
CA PHE A 32 2.69 10.14 13.65
C PHE A 32 3.78 9.36 14.39
N ALA A 33 3.45 8.66 15.47
CA ALA A 33 4.44 7.88 16.23
C ALA A 33 5.07 6.73 15.44
N HIS A 34 4.35 6.13 14.48
CA HIS A 34 4.88 5.04 13.66
C HIS A 34 5.67 5.54 12.44
N THR A 35 5.21 6.62 11.82
CA THR A 35 5.90 7.26 10.67
C THR A 35 7.19 7.98 11.07
N MET A 36 7.34 8.39 12.35
CA MET A 36 8.57 9.02 12.86
C MET A 36 9.68 8.01 13.23
N ARG A 37 9.44 6.70 13.11
CA ARG A 37 10.42 5.66 13.48
C ARG A 37 11.61 5.57 12.53
N TYR A 38 11.43 5.98 11.28
CA TYR A 38 12.45 5.92 10.24
C TYR A 38 12.61 7.25 9.52
N THR A 39 13.85 7.61 9.21
CA THR A 39 14.16 8.65 8.22
C THR A 39 14.30 7.97 6.86
N THR A 40 13.68 8.53 5.83
CA THR A 40 13.73 7.95 4.48
C THR A 40 14.79 8.63 3.63
N GLN A 41 15.59 7.83 2.93
CA GLN A 41 16.59 8.29 1.98
C GLN A 41 16.36 7.62 0.62
N PHE A 42 16.21 8.40 -0.44
CA PHE A 42 16.23 7.87 -1.80
C PHE A 42 17.62 7.32 -2.10
N LEU A 43 17.72 6.07 -2.53
CA LEU A 43 18.97 5.45 -2.91
C LEU A 43 19.25 5.64 -4.39
N LEU A 44 18.41 5.07 -5.25
CA LEU A 44 18.58 5.09 -6.69
C LEU A 44 17.30 4.64 -7.43
N SER A 45 17.29 4.87 -8.74
CA SER A 45 16.35 4.27 -9.68
C SER A 45 17.09 3.26 -10.55
N ALA A 46 16.78 1.98 -10.44
CA ALA A 46 17.39 0.92 -11.22
C ALA A 46 16.62 0.66 -12.51
N LEU A 47 17.35 0.69 -13.63
CA LEU A 47 16.86 0.37 -14.97
C LEU A 47 17.38 -0.98 -15.46
N ALA A 48 18.26 -1.63 -14.70
CA ALA A 48 18.85 -2.94 -14.97
C ALA A 48 19.23 -3.63 -13.65
N ALA A 49 19.33 -4.96 -13.66
CA ALA A 49 19.68 -5.75 -12.48
C ALA A 49 21.05 -5.39 -11.86
N ALA A 50 22.02 -4.99 -12.68
CA ALA A 50 23.34 -4.57 -12.22
C ALA A 50 23.35 -3.29 -11.39
N GLN A 51 22.23 -2.54 -11.39
CA GLN A 51 22.07 -1.30 -10.63
C GLN A 51 21.36 -1.51 -9.27
N PHE A 52 20.95 -2.73 -8.94
CA PHE A 52 20.29 -2.98 -7.66
C PHE A 52 21.23 -2.67 -6.50
N PRO A 53 20.72 -2.08 -5.42
CA PRO A 53 21.55 -1.82 -4.24
C PRO A 53 22.09 -3.12 -3.65
N ALA A 54 23.16 -3.02 -2.85
CA ALA A 54 23.65 -4.18 -2.09
C ALA A 54 22.53 -4.75 -1.20
N PRO A 55 22.42 -6.09 -1.05
CA PRO A 55 21.34 -6.73 -0.32
C PRO A 55 21.55 -6.71 1.21
N ASP A 56 21.92 -5.54 1.75
CA ASP A 56 22.38 -5.36 3.14
C ASP A 56 21.23 -5.23 4.15
N ALA A 57 20.00 -5.06 3.68
CA ALA A 57 18.81 -4.96 4.50
C ALA A 57 17.61 -5.64 3.84
N PRO A 58 16.60 -6.09 4.62
CA PRO A 58 15.35 -6.61 4.07
C PRO A 58 14.68 -5.60 3.13
N GLU A 59 14.22 -6.10 1.98
CA GLU A 59 13.52 -5.31 0.98
C GLU A 59 12.03 -5.62 0.99
N ILE A 60 11.21 -4.57 0.86
CA ILE A 60 9.75 -4.64 0.74
C ILE A 60 9.37 -4.08 -0.63
N ALA A 61 8.84 -4.92 -1.50
CA ALA A 61 8.44 -4.52 -2.84
C ALA A 61 6.99 -4.04 -2.86
N PHE A 62 6.72 -2.89 -3.45
CA PHE A 62 5.39 -2.35 -3.65
C PHE A 62 4.98 -2.51 -5.11
N LEU A 63 3.93 -3.30 -5.32
CA LEU A 63 3.39 -3.66 -6.63
C LEU A 63 1.94 -3.21 -6.73
N GLY A 64 1.50 -2.88 -7.92
CA GLY A 64 0.11 -2.54 -8.15
C GLY A 64 -0.09 -1.94 -9.55
N ARG A 65 -1.34 -1.91 -9.98
CA ARG A 65 -1.71 -1.28 -11.26
C ARG A 65 -1.45 0.22 -11.23
N SER A 66 -1.30 0.81 -12.39
CA SER A 66 -1.22 2.26 -12.52
C SER A 66 -2.42 2.93 -11.84
N ASN A 67 -2.18 4.00 -11.07
CA ASN A 67 -3.20 4.76 -10.34
C ASN A 67 -3.92 4.00 -9.20
N VAL A 68 -3.44 2.84 -8.77
CA VAL A 68 -3.98 2.11 -7.62
C VAL A 68 -3.80 2.85 -6.29
N GLY A 69 -2.88 3.81 -6.21
CA GLY A 69 -2.56 4.57 -5.00
C GLY A 69 -1.21 4.22 -4.37
N LYS A 70 -0.33 3.51 -5.11
CA LYS A 70 0.97 3.04 -4.64
C LYS A 70 1.86 4.17 -4.09
N SER A 71 2.11 5.23 -4.86
CA SER A 71 2.93 6.37 -4.41
C SER A 71 2.29 7.14 -3.25
N SER A 72 0.95 7.20 -3.18
CA SER A 72 0.26 7.82 -2.05
C SER A 72 0.46 7.00 -0.78
N LEU A 73 0.36 5.66 -0.87
CA LEU A 73 0.59 4.79 0.27
C LEU A 73 2.05 4.83 0.72
N LEU A 74 3.02 4.78 -0.20
CA LEU A 74 4.43 4.93 0.10
C LEU A 74 4.71 6.22 0.87
N ASN A 75 4.25 7.37 0.37
CA ASN A 75 4.40 8.66 1.04
C ASN A 75 3.77 8.68 2.44
N THR A 76 2.65 7.98 2.61
CA THR A 76 1.99 7.85 3.91
C THR A 76 2.80 6.98 4.87
N LEU A 77 3.37 5.87 4.40
CA LEU A 77 4.21 4.99 5.21
C LEU A 77 5.49 5.69 5.68
N VAL A 78 6.12 6.49 4.84
CA VAL A 78 7.39 7.16 5.19
C VAL A 78 7.21 8.55 5.81
N GLY A 79 5.98 9.06 5.90
CA GLY A 79 5.69 10.38 6.47
C GLY A 79 6.16 11.58 5.66
N GLU A 80 6.67 11.38 4.44
CA GLU A 80 7.25 12.41 3.59
C GLU A 80 6.77 12.27 2.13
N LYS A 81 6.86 13.35 1.34
CA LYS A 81 6.61 13.30 -0.11
C LYS A 81 7.82 12.78 -0.87
N THR A 82 8.31 11.60 -0.50
CA THR A 82 9.55 11.02 -1.05
C THR A 82 9.31 10.32 -2.39
N ALA A 83 8.19 9.60 -2.52
CA ALA A 83 7.81 9.03 -3.80
C ALA A 83 7.15 10.10 -4.67
N LYS A 84 7.77 10.44 -5.80
CA LYS A 84 7.15 11.33 -6.78
C LYS A 84 5.89 10.67 -7.31
N VAL A 85 4.73 11.25 -7.03
CA VAL A 85 3.49 10.87 -7.69
C VAL A 85 3.65 11.23 -9.17
N SER A 86 4.08 10.28 -9.99
CA SER A 86 4.12 10.47 -11.44
C SER A 86 2.69 10.63 -11.94
N GLN A 87 2.32 11.82 -12.35
CA GLN A 87 1.00 12.09 -12.93
C GLN A 87 0.87 11.54 -14.36
N THR A 88 1.97 11.07 -14.96
CA THR A 88 1.94 10.54 -16.32
C THR A 88 2.07 9.01 -16.27
N PRO A 89 0.97 8.29 -16.61
CA PRO A 89 0.98 6.83 -16.65
C PRO A 89 2.00 6.28 -17.65
N GLY A 90 2.68 5.18 -17.31
CA GLY A 90 3.56 4.44 -18.22
C GLY A 90 5.00 4.97 -18.38
N ARG A 91 5.41 6.00 -17.63
CA ARG A 91 6.79 6.54 -17.74
C ARG A 91 7.82 5.90 -16.80
N THR A 92 7.41 5.36 -15.67
CA THR A 92 8.37 4.73 -14.73
C THR A 92 8.64 3.30 -15.17
N ARG A 93 9.80 3.08 -15.78
CA ARG A 93 10.30 1.73 -16.13
C ARG A 93 11.38 1.25 -15.15
N ALA A 94 11.66 2.03 -14.10
CA ALA A 94 12.67 1.76 -13.10
C ALA A 94 12.06 1.23 -11.81
N ILE A 95 12.82 0.47 -11.03
CA ILE A 95 12.55 0.25 -9.62
C ILE A 95 13.20 1.39 -8.84
N ASN A 96 12.41 2.11 -8.03
CA ASN A 96 12.95 3.14 -7.16
C ASN A 96 13.18 2.54 -5.77
N PHE A 97 14.40 2.66 -5.27
CA PHE A 97 14.79 2.15 -3.96
C PHE A 97 14.91 3.29 -2.94
N PHE A 98 14.34 3.06 -1.75
CA PHE A 98 14.36 4.01 -0.63
C PHE A 98 14.84 3.28 0.62
N ALA A 99 15.93 3.75 1.23
CA ALA A 99 16.37 3.24 2.52
C ALA A 99 15.55 3.85 3.65
N LEU A 100 15.17 3.03 4.62
CA LEU A 100 14.59 3.43 5.89
C LEU A 100 15.67 3.29 6.97
N LEU A 101 16.04 4.44 7.55
CA LEU A 101 17.13 4.56 8.51
C LEU A 101 16.55 4.73 9.92
N ASP A 102 17.12 4.04 10.90
CA ASP A 102 16.79 4.24 12.31
C ASP A 102 17.37 5.57 12.85
N GLU A 103 17.13 5.87 14.12
CA GLU A 103 17.64 7.07 14.80
C GLU A 103 19.19 7.16 14.76
N SER A 104 19.86 6.00 14.71
CA SER A 104 21.32 5.91 14.58
C SER A 104 21.81 5.98 13.13
N LYS A 105 20.94 6.33 12.18
CA LYS A 105 21.21 6.38 10.73
C LYS A 105 21.61 5.04 10.12
N ARG A 106 21.29 3.92 10.77
CA ARG A 106 21.52 2.59 10.22
C ARG A 106 20.34 2.18 9.35
N GLN A 107 20.64 1.63 8.18
CA GLN A 107 19.62 1.11 7.26
C GLN A 107 18.96 -0.13 7.87
N LYS A 108 17.66 -0.08 8.05
CA LYS A 108 16.85 -1.16 8.61
C LYS A 108 16.03 -1.90 7.58
N LEU A 109 15.47 -1.17 6.65
CA LEU A 109 14.62 -1.67 5.58
C LEU A 109 14.93 -0.93 4.29
N VAL A 110 14.58 -1.53 3.17
CA VAL A 110 14.53 -0.88 1.86
C VAL A 110 13.14 -1.05 1.26
N PHE A 111 12.53 0.06 0.87
CA PHE A 111 11.31 0.03 0.06
C PHE A 111 11.67 0.07 -1.42
N ALA A 112 11.14 -0.87 -2.19
CA ALA A 112 11.28 -0.93 -3.64
C ALA A 112 9.92 -0.58 -4.28
N ASP A 113 9.85 0.60 -4.93
CA ASP A 113 8.69 1.06 -5.67
C ASP A 113 8.79 0.57 -7.12
N LEU A 114 8.02 -0.47 -7.45
CA LEU A 114 8.04 -1.07 -8.78
C LEU A 114 7.16 -0.30 -9.78
N PRO A 115 7.47 -0.36 -11.08
CA PRO A 115 6.60 0.18 -12.12
C PRO A 115 5.19 -0.41 -12.03
N GLY A 116 4.17 0.45 -12.23
CA GLY A 116 2.78 -0.02 -12.29
C GLY A 116 2.55 -0.89 -13.52
N TYR A 117 1.81 -2.00 -13.34
CA TYR A 117 1.40 -2.89 -14.45
C TYR A 117 -0.01 -2.56 -14.98
N GLY A 118 -0.44 -3.28 -16.00
CA GLY A 118 -1.82 -3.20 -16.53
C GLY A 118 -2.07 -2.10 -17.56
N TYR A 119 -1.04 -1.47 -18.11
CA TYR A 119 -1.20 -0.41 -19.12
C TYR A 119 -1.18 -0.91 -20.58
N ALA A 120 -0.67 -2.10 -20.82
CA ALA A 120 -0.67 -2.69 -22.16
C ALA A 120 -1.98 -3.44 -22.42
N LYS A 121 -2.78 -2.94 -23.34
CA LYS A 121 -4.11 -3.46 -23.69
C LYS A 121 -4.15 -4.91 -24.24
N ILE A 122 -3.02 -5.58 -24.46
CA ILE A 122 -2.98 -6.83 -25.24
C ILE A 122 -1.93 -7.83 -24.71
N SER A 123 -1.60 -7.81 -23.44
CA SER A 123 -0.61 -8.77 -22.94
C SER A 123 -1.27 -9.93 -22.22
N LYS A 124 -1.09 -11.15 -22.73
CA LYS A 124 -1.56 -12.40 -22.12
C LYS A 124 -0.73 -12.81 -20.88
N SER A 125 0.35 -12.07 -20.56
CA SER A 125 1.18 -12.28 -19.38
C SER A 125 1.48 -10.96 -18.66
N ILE A 126 1.65 -11.01 -17.34
CA ILE A 126 1.98 -9.84 -16.49
C ILE A 126 3.32 -9.24 -16.92
N SER A 127 4.28 -10.08 -17.28
CA SER A 127 5.65 -9.73 -17.64
C SER A 127 5.75 -8.97 -18.97
N ALA A 128 4.80 -9.12 -19.90
CA ALA A 128 4.91 -8.52 -21.23
C ALA A 128 4.89 -6.97 -21.27
N GLY A 129 4.53 -6.33 -20.16
CA GLY A 129 4.60 -4.87 -20.00
C GLY A 129 5.71 -4.41 -19.06
N TRP A 130 6.44 -5.32 -18.45
CA TRP A 130 7.52 -5.02 -17.51
C TRP A 130 8.90 -5.09 -18.17
N PRO A 131 9.87 -4.26 -17.71
CA PRO A 131 11.28 -4.47 -18.07
C PRO A 131 11.77 -5.85 -17.63
N GLU A 132 12.66 -6.46 -18.41
CA GLU A 132 13.17 -7.83 -18.23
C GLU A 132 13.78 -8.09 -16.83
N PHE A 133 14.26 -7.07 -16.13
CA PHE A 133 14.84 -7.21 -14.80
C PHE A 133 13.82 -7.27 -13.65
N ILE A 134 12.54 -6.96 -13.88
CA ILE A 134 11.51 -6.98 -12.83
C ILE A 134 11.20 -8.41 -12.37
N GLU A 135 11.01 -9.32 -13.32
CA GLU A 135 10.71 -10.71 -13.00
C GLU A 135 11.86 -11.39 -12.22
N PRO A 136 13.14 -11.30 -12.65
CA PRO A 136 14.26 -11.79 -11.84
C PRO A 136 14.35 -11.13 -10.46
N TYR A 137 14.10 -9.82 -10.36
CA TYR A 137 14.06 -9.13 -9.06
C TYR A 137 13.05 -9.79 -8.12
N LEU A 138 11.84 -9.99 -8.60
CA LEU A 138 10.79 -10.60 -7.80
C LEU A 138 11.03 -12.09 -7.54
N ALA A 139 11.57 -12.85 -8.51
CA ALA A 139 11.75 -14.30 -8.40
C ALA A 139 12.94 -14.71 -7.51
N ILE A 140 14.09 -14.04 -7.63
CA ILE A 140 15.35 -14.55 -7.05
C ILE A 140 16.06 -13.60 -6.08
N ARG A 141 15.60 -12.35 -5.93
CA ARG A 141 16.25 -11.38 -5.04
C ARG A 141 16.20 -11.86 -3.58
N SER A 142 17.36 -12.16 -2.99
CA SER A 142 17.46 -12.71 -1.63
C SER A 142 17.07 -11.72 -0.53
N ALA A 143 17.32 -10.43 -0.75
CA ALA A 143 16.93 -9.36 0.18
C ALA A 143 15.41 -9.10 0.18
N LEU A 144 14.67 -9.46 -0.90
CA LEU A 144 13.23 -9.27 -0.98
C LEU A 144 12.51 -10.23 -0.01
N LYS A 145 11.90 -9.66 1.03
CA LYS A 145 11.22 -10.40 2.09
C LYS A 145 9.71 -10.34 2.01
N LEU A 146 9.15 -9.24 1.49
CA LEU A 146 7.70 -9.08 1.42
C LEU A 146 7.31 -8.35 0.13
N CYS A 147 6.25 -8.84 -0.52
CA CYS A 147 5.57 -8.19 -1.64
C CYS A 147 4.26 -7.56 -1.16
N VAL A 148 4.14 -6.25 -1.20
CA VAL A 148 2.91 -5.51 -0.92
C VAL A 148 2.18 -5.27 -2.23
N CYS A 149 1.12 -6.07 -2.47
CA CYS A 149 0.33 -6.03 -3.70
C CYS A 149 -0.90 -5.14 -3.52
N LEU A 150 -0.94 -4.00 -4.21
CA LEU A 150 -2.03 -3.03 -4.07
C LEU A 150 -3.13 -3.26 -5.10
N VAL A 151 -4.37 -3.30 -4.63
CA VAL A 151 -5.59 -3.34 -5.44
C VAL A 151 -6.51 -2.17 -5.06
N ASP A 152 -7.30 -1.64 -5.99
CA ASP A 152 -8.24 -0.55 -5.72
C ASP A 152 -9.55 -1.12 -5.19
N SER A 153 -9.96 -0.77 -3.98
CA SER A 153 -11.19 -1.28 -3.35
C SER A 153 -12.48 -0.86 -4.08
N ASN A 154 -12.40 0.11 -4.99
CA ASN A 154 -13.54 0.60 -5.78
C ASN A 154 -13.70 -0.13 -7.11
N VAL A 155 -12.78 -1.03 -7.44
CA VAL A 155 -12.75 -1.76 -8.72
C VAL A 155 -12.86 -3.25 -8.42
N PRO A 156 -13.63 -4.03 -9.18
CA PRO A 156 -13.66 -5.50 -9.05
C PRO A 156 -12.26 -6.11 -9.21
N ALA A 157 -12.07 -7.31 -8.70
CA ALA A 157 -10.83 -8.08 -8.91
C ALA A 157 -10.49 -8.15 -10.40
N GLN A 158 -9.26 -7.80 -10.72
CA GLN A 158 -8.79 -7.81 -12.10
C GLN A 158 -7.93 -9.06 -12.35
N GLU A 159 -8.02 -9.60 -13.55
CA GLU A 159 -7.24 -10.78 -13.93
C GLU A 159 -5.73 -10.56 -13.76
N SER A 160 -5.23 -9.36 -14.07
CA SER A 160 -3.81 -9.02 -13.87
C SER A 160 -3.39 -9.04 -12.40
N ASP A 161 -4.30 -8.67 -11.48
CA ASP A 161 -4.01 -8.69 -10.04
C ASP A 161 -3.96 -10.16 -9.55
N ARG A 162 -4.87 -11.01 -10.03
CA ARG A 162 -4.90 -12.44 -9.74
C ARG A 162 -3.62 -13.13 -10.25
N GLN A 163 -3.31 -12.95 -11.53
CA GLN A 163 -2.11 -13.53 -12.14
C GLN A 163 -0.84 -13.14 -11.37
N LEU A 164 -0.72 -11.86 -10.91
CA LEU A 164 0.42 -11.43 -10.12
C LEU A 164 0.50 -12.16 -8.79
N THR A 165 -0.60 -12.23 -8.04
CA THR A 165 -0.61 -12.90 -6.74
C THR A 165 -0.32 -14.39 -6.86
N ASP A 166 -0.87 -15.05 -7.87
CA ASP A 166 -0.63 -16.47 -8.13
C ASP A 166 0.82 -16.74 -8.54
N TRP A 167 1.38 -15.87 -9.39
CA TRP A 167 2.78 -15.97 -9.80
C TRP A 167 3.73 -15.76 -8.62
N LEU A 168 3.49 -14.77 -7.75
CA LEU A 168 4.30 -14.52 -6.55
C LEU A 168 4.25 -15.70 -5.57
N ARG A 169 3.07 -16.31 -5.38
CA ARG A 169 2.93 -17.52 -4.56
C ARG A 169 3.71 -18.70 -5.16
N ALA A 170 3.59 -18.91 -6.46
CA ALA A 170 4.32 -19.97 -7.18
C ALA A 170 5.84 -19.75 -7.10
N ALA A 171 6.30 -18.50 -7.05
CA ALA A 171 7.70 -18.14 -6.83
C ALA A 171 8.15 -18.24 -5.35
N GLY A 172 7.27 -18.69 -4.44
CA GLY A 172 7.56 -18.82 -3.01
C GLY A 172 7.74 -17.48 -2.29
N ARG A 173 7.13 -16.38 -2.80
CA ARG A 173 7.24 -15.06 -2.19
C ARG A 173 6.18 -14.83 -1.13
N GLU A 174 6.61 -14.28 0.00
CA GLU A 174 5.67 -13.76 0.98
C GLU A 174 5.00 -12.51 0.43
N LEU A 175 3.67 -12.44 0.57
CA LEU A 175 2.90 -11.32 0.05
C LEU A 175 1.75 -10.92 0.98
N VAL A 176 1.43 -9.64 0.98
CA VAL A 176 0.22 -9.08 1.55
C VAL A 176 -0.54 -8.32 0.48
N VAL A 177 -1.84 -8.60 0.35
CA VAL A 177 -2.70 -7.84 -0.57
C VAL A 177 -3.39 -6.71 0.17
N VAL A 178 -3.23 -5.49 -0.33
CA VAL A 178 -3.71 -4.26 0.27
C VAL A 178 -4.81 -3.64 -0.59
N ALA A 179 -6.04 -3.58 -0.07
CA ALA A 179 -7.15 -2.88 -0.72
C ALA A 179 -7.09 -1.38 -0.39
N THR A 180 -6.69 -0.57 -1.36
CA THR A 180 -6.49 0.87 -1.21
C THR A 180 -7.78 1.67 -1.38
N LYS A 181 -7.75 2.97 -1.02
CA LYS A 181 -8.82 3.96 -1.24
C LYS A 181 -10.15 3.61 -0.58
N ILE A 182 -10.13 2.88 0.53
CA ILE A 182 -11.35 2.48 1.24
C ILE A 182 -12.14 3.66 1.81
N ASP A 183 -11.51 4.83 1.94
CA ASP A 183 -12.14 6.08 2.33
C ASP A 183 -13.21 6.58 1.33
N ARG A 184 -13.21 6.05 0.11
CA ARG A 184 -14.18 6.36 -0.93
C ARG A 184 -15.45 5.50 -0.86
N LEU A 185 -15.48 4.51 0.02
CA LEU A 185 -16.58 3.56 0.18
C LEU A 185 -17.38 3.83 1.46
N SER A 186 -18.69 3.73 1.38
CA SER A 186 -19.55 3.63 2.57
C SER A 186 -19.29 2.31 3.30
N GLY A 187 -19.74 2.19 4.57
CA GLY A 187 -19.52 0.99 5.37
C GLY A 187 -19.99 -0.30 4.69
N ASN A 188 -21.23 -0.30 4.18
CA ASN A 188 -21.80 -1.47 3.49
C ASN A 188 -21.07 -1.79 2.17
N GLN A 189 -20.69 -0.76 1.41
CA GLN A 189 -19.89 -0.96 0.18
C GLN A 189 -18.53 -1.53 0.50
N ARG A 190 -17.88 -1.06 1.57
CA ARG A 190 -16.58 -1.56 2.01
C ARG A 190 -16.62 -3.06 2.28
N THR A 191 -17.55 -3.52 3.12
CA THR A 191 -17.71 -4.95 3.45
C THR A 191 -17.93 -5.78 2.19
N ARG A 192 -18.87 -5.35 1.33
CA ARG A 192 -19.19 -6.06 0.08
C ARG A 192 -17.99 -6.12 -0.88
N ASN A 193 -17.32 -4.99 -1.10
CA ASN A 193 -16.22 -4.92 -2.07
C ASN A 193 -14.99 -5.70 -1.59
N LEU A 194 -14.66 -5.63 -0.29
CA LEU A 194 -13.55 -6.41 0.28
C LEU A 194 -13.81 -7.91 0.18
N LEU A 195 -15.05 -8.35 0.44
CA LEU A 195 -15.43 -9.76 0.27
C LEU A 195 -15.30 -10.19 -1.20
N ALA A 196 -15.82 -9.38 -2.13
CA ALA A 196 -15.73 -9.67 -3.57
C ALA A 196 -14.26 -9.71 -4.08
N LEU A 197 -13.40 -8.77 -3.62
CA LEU A 197 -11.97 -8.78 -3.95
C LEU A 197 -11.28 -10.03 -3.40
N ARG A 198 -11.55 -10.38 -2.14
CA ARG A 198 -10.98 -11.56 -1.51
C ARG A 198 -11.35 -12.84 -2.25
N GLN A 199 -12.61 -12.99 -2.63
CA GLN A 199 -13.08 -14.13 -3.42
C GLN A 199 -12.49 -14.14 -4.84
N GLY A 200 -12.53 -13.00 -5.54
CA GLY A 200 -12.05 -12.90 -6.93
C GLY A 200 -10.53 -13.05 -7.08
N LEU A 201 -9.75 -12.83 -6.02
CA LEU A 201 -8.30 -13.02 -5.97
C LEU A 201 -7.89 -14.28 -5.19
N GLU A 202 -8.84 -15.10 -4.77
CA GLU A 202 -8.61 -16.35 -4.01
C GLU A 202 -7.69 -16.14 -2.80
N LEU A 203 -8.03 -15.10 -1.98
CA LEU A 203 -7.24 -14.69 -0.82
C LEU A 203 -7.89 -15.16 0.48
N GLU A 204 -7.06 -15.59 1.45
CA GLU A 204 -7.51 -15.78 2.83
C GLU A 204 -7.77 -14.45 3.53
N GLU A 205 -6.91 -13.46 3.28
CA GLU A 205 -6.96 -12.13 3.90
C GLU A 205 -6.71 -11.03 2.86
N ILE A 206 -7.35 -9.88 3.06
CA ILE A 206 -7.05 -8.64 2.34
C ILE A 206 -7.03 -7.49 3.34
N LEU A 207 -5.99 -6.67 3.32
CA LEU A 207 -5.80 -5.58 4.27
C LEU A 207 -6.41 -4.28 3.71
N PRO A 208 -7.49 -3.75 4.31
CA PRO A 208 -8.06 -2.48 3.87
C PRO A 208 -7.21 -1.29 4.33
N VAL A 209 -6.84 -0.39 3.41
CA VAL A 209 -6.00 0.77 3.71
C VAL A 209 -6.52 2.04 3.02
N SER A 210 -6.37 3.17 3.72
CA SER A 210 -6.53 4.50 3.16
C SER A 210 -5.29 5.35 3.44
N ALA A 211 -4.55 5.70 2.40
CA ALA A 211 -3.46 6.66 2.49
C ALA A 211 -3.93 8.08 2.90
N LYS A 212 -5.22 8.39 2.65
CA LYS A 212 -5.80 9.70 2.99
C LYS A 212 -6.12 9.84 4.47
N THR A 213 -6.63 8.78 5.09
CA THR A 213 -7.11 8.82 6.49
C THR A 213 -6.17 8.11 7.46
N GLY A 214 -5.16 7.37 6.97
CA GLY A 214 -4.28 6.54 7.79
C GLY A 214 -4.88 5.20 8.23
N TYR A 215 -6.13 4.90 7.84
CA TYR A 215 -6.75 3.62 8.19
C TYR A 215 -5.95 2.44 7.65
N GLY A 216 -5.71 1.42 8.46
CA GLY A 216 -5.01 0.19 8.09
C GLY A 216 -3.48 0.34 7.93
N VAL A 217 -2.92 1.55 8.09
CA VAL A 217 -1.48 1.79 7.92
C VAL A 217 -0.67 1.17 9.05
N LYS A 218 -1.21 1.17 10.28
CA LYS A 218 -0.58 0.52 11.42
C LYS A 218 -0.50 -0.99 11.25
N GLU A 219 -1.55 -1.60 10.75
CA GLU A 219 -1.64 -3.03 10.47
C GLU A 219 -0.67 -3.42 9.35
N LEU A 220 -0.53 -2.58 8.32
CA LEU A 220 0.46 -2.78 7.26
C LEU A 220 1.89 -2.69 7.82
N TRP A 221 2.18 -1.70 8.68
CA TRP A 221 3.47 -1.60 9.36
C TRP A 221 3.79 -2.83 10.20
N ALA A 222 2.80 -3.39 10.91
CA ALA A 222 2.99 -4.62 11.68
C ALA A 222 3.42 -5.80 10.80
N ARG A 223 2.88 -5.91 9.56
CA ARG A 223 3.32 -6.91 8.57
C ARG A 223 4.73 -6.65 8.06
N ILE A 224 5.07 -5.38 7.81
CA ILE A 224 6.40 -4.99 7.35
C ILE A 224 7.45 -5.24 8.43
N ASP A 225 7.18 -4.86 9.68
CA ASP A 225 8.10 -5.05 10.81
C ASP A 225 8.37 -6.53 11.11
N ALA A 226 7.38 -7.40 10.91
CA ALA A 226 7.52 -8.84 11.13
C ALA A 226 8.57 -9.51 10.24
N VAL A 227 8.82 -8.98 9.04
CA VAL A 227 9.81 -9.52 8.09
C VAL A 227 11.14 -8.77 8.13
N GLY A 228 11.19 -7.64 8.82
CA GLY A 228 12.40 -6.81 9.01
C GLY A 228 13.17 -7.10 10.29
N SER A 229 12.67 -8.05 11.11
CA SER A 229 13.22 -8.42 12.44
C SER A 229 14.32 -9.46 12.33
#